data_1e367a43360eb40be6866d69a46f3dff
#
_entry.id   1e367a43360eb40be6866d69a46f3dff
#
_cell.length_a   1.000
_cell.length_b   1.000
_cell.length_c   1.000
_cell.angle_alpha   90.00
_cell.angle_beta   90.00
_cell.angle_gamma   90.00
#
_symmetry.space_group_name_H-M   'P 1'
#
loop_
_entity.id
_entity.type
_entity.pdbx_description
1 polymer ?
#
loop_
_entity_poly.entity_id
_entity_poly.type
_entity_poly.pdbx_seq_one_letter_code
_entity_poly.pdbx_strand_id
1 'polypeptide(L)'
;MIRKIIFAVLCSLGCTLAAAQDWGGRYKLQFSQDEAADYTGDLYLVPLGPEQAEFLLTVVHKAGDTIVYDSTDGPVTLTDGKFVWRFPGGDFDYTLTMELYPESEGGVPLENTIRVSEKVGSGAPPYNIDLSPDGLYRRDLSYFVAPNGYMYHAEGEQCALALGGIYSGRVDLPATVVGPFGKVFTVSGIESDAFAYSRALGQVTIANPDQRVAPGALTWTEIPYDWNKIAMPFFAYPCKSRDRFVIPYYDGFKSPENNFQWVIFKQGVAPSKLSGNTIGKDNALSGRVDQAFDRTMGTFYTLQIPKAEINKMFRGYEAMEIEALVADMDFVAFHTFPPFSRWKFPEKVQNAPKAIVNQVARKYGREVMYSRRVAWLRDGYGELDLVEFQHKNHQAMVVFAWIIGNDVAATCSLTTDIESEFDDVDVWNVDDDGTFGIPDVVTIAKDPEGNVIIFLAKNSPESISCFALRQVGDKLERIDFDQWYRYIDIN
;
A
#
# COMPACT_ATOMS: atom_id res chain seq x y z
N MET A 1 -19.23 35.14 -44.12
CA MET A 1 -20.11 35.25 -42.94
C MET A 1 -20.20 33.94 -42.16
N ILE A 2 -20.29 32.78 -42.78
CA ILE A 2 -20.40 31.45 -42.14
C ILE A 2 -19.18 31.08 -41.24
N ARG A 3 -17.94 31.43 -41.64
CA ARG A 3 -16.75 31.14 -40.83
C ARG A 3 -16.68 31.91 -39.49
N LYS A 4 -17.27 33.09 -39.39
CA LYS A 4 -17.31 33.90 -38.15
C LYS A 4 -18.35 33.35 -37.15
N ILE A 5 -19.43 32.78 -37.67
CA ILE A 5 -20.49 32.17 -36.82
C ILE A 5 -20.00 30.87 -36.20
N ILE A 6 -19.26 30.03 -36.96
CA ILE A 6 -18.69 28.78 -36.45
C ILE A 6 -17.66 29.04 -35.37
N PHE A 7 -16.84 30.11 -35.50
CA PHE A 7 -15.85 30.45 -34.47
C PHE A 7 -16.51 30.99 -33.19
N ALA A 8 -17.59 31.73 -33.29
CA ALA A 8 -18.34 32.22 -32.14
C ALA A 8 -19.09 31.11 -31.40
N VAL A 9 -19.63 30.11 -32.13
CA VAL A 9 -20.27 28.94 -31.52
C VAL A 9 -19.25 28.02 -30.87
N LEU A 10 -18.08 27.81 -31.47
CA LEU A 10 -16.98 27.04 -30.87
C LEU A 10 -16.37 27.76 -29.65
N CYS A 11 -16.24 29.08 -29.66
CA CYS A 11 -15.81 29.84 -28.50
C CYS A 11 -16.86 29.82 -27.36
N SER A 12 -18.15 29.90 -27.68
CA SER A 12 -19.21 29.83 -26.67
C SER A 12 -19.36 28.43 -26.06
N LEU A 13 -19.20 27.37 -26.85
CA LEU A 13 -19.14 25.99 -26.36
C LEU A 13 -17.85 25.73 -25.57
N GLY A 14 -16.72 26.26 -26.00
CA GLY A 14 -15.46 26.17 -25.25
C GLY A 14 -15.48 26.93 -23.91
N CYS A 15 -16.11 28.12 -23.88
CA CYS A 15 -16.28 28.88 -22.66
C CYS A 15 -17.28 28.26 -21.68
N THR A 16 -18.35 27.63 -22.17
CA THR A 16 -19.30 26.95 -21.28
C THR A 16 -18.74 25.66 -20.71
N LEU A 17 -17.93 24.91 -21.45
CA LEU A 17 -17.22 23.74 -20.93
C LEU A 17 -16.12 24.12 -19.91
N ALA A 18 -15.41 25.25 -20.14
CA ALA A 18 -14.42 25.75 -19.19
C ALA A 18 -15.08 26.25 -17.89
N ALA A 19 -16.25 26.92 -17.99
CA ALA A 19 -16.98 27.39 -16.82
C ALA A 19 -17.59 26.23 -16.00
N ALA A 20 -18.00 25.15 -16.66
CA ALA A 20 -18.58 23.97 -15.98
C ALA A 20 -17.57 23.17 -15.15
N GLN A 21 -16.28 23.34 -15.39
CA GLN A 21 -15.19 22.64 -14.66
C GLN A 21 -14.56 23.49 -13.55
N ASP A 22 -14.97 24.73 -13.39
CA ASP A 22 -14.29 25.68 -12.48
C ASP A 22 -14.44 25.32 -11.00
N TRP A 23 -15.46 24.52 -10.63
CA TRP A 23 -15.69 24.04 -9.28
C TRP A 23 -15.30 22.57 -9.05
N GLY A 24 -14.88 21.86 -10.07
CA GLY A 24 -14.39 20.46 -9.92
C GLY A 24 -13.02 20.42 -9.22
N GLY A 25 -12.83 19.49 -8.31
CA GLY A 25 -11.54 19.33 -7.63
C GLY A 25 -11.66 18.74 -6.22
N ARG A 26 -10.54 18.71 -5.51
CA ARG A 26 -10.45 18.35 -4.10
C ARG A 26 -10.47 19.58 -3.23
N TYR A 27 -11.24 19.53 -2.14
CA TYR A 27 -11.37 20.59 -1.14
C TYR A 27 -11.09 20.03 0.24
N LYS A 28 -10.27 20.73 1.02
CA LYS A 28 -9.90 20.33 2.39
C LYS A 28 -10.59 21.20 3.40
N LEU A 29 -11.11 20.59 4.45
CA LEU A 29 -11.71 21.28 5.58
C LEU A 29 -10.71 22.24 6.22
N GLN A 30 -11.16 23.49 6.43
CA GLN A 30 -10.42 24.55 7.11
C GLN A 30 -11.01 24.72 8.51
N PHE A 31 -10.19 24.62 9.52
CA PHE A 31 -10.59 24.87 10.90
C PHE A 31 -10.25 26.32 11.31
N SER A 32 -11.05 26.89 12.22
CA SER A 32 -10.64 28.08 12.95
C SER A 32 -9.44 27.77 13.84
N GLN A 33 -8.56 28.74 14.09
CA GLN A 33 -7.35 28.52 14.89
C GLN A 33 -7.63 28.05 16.33
N ASP A 34 -8.84 28.26 16.84
CA ASP A 34 -9.26 27.89 18.18
C ASP A 34 -9.85 26.47 18.28
N GLU A 35 -10.17 25.82 17.16
CA GLU A 35 -10.62 24.45 17.09
C GLU A 35 -9.47 23.56 16.68
N ALA A 36 -8.71 23.06 17.65
CA ALA A 36 -7.80 21.95 17.42
C ALA A 36 -8.63 20.71 17.08
N ALA A 37 -9.11 20.66 15.88
CA ALA A 37 -10.02 19.62 15.43
C ALA A 37 -9.35 18.26 15.51
N ASP A 38 -10.05 17.35 16.16
CA ASP A 38 -9.63 15.95 16.24
C ASP A 38 -9.96 15.17 14.95
N TYR A 39 -10.41 15.83 13.91
CA TYR A 39 -10.77 15.23 12.62
C TYR A 39 -10.32 16.06 11.42
N THR A 40 -10.25 15.42 10.26
CA THR A 40 -9.98 16.05 8.95
C THR A 40 -11.14 15.77 8.00
N GLY A 41 -11.35 16.64 7.02
CA GLY A 41 -12.38 16.44 6.01
C GLY A 41 -11.83 16.73 4.61
N ASP A 42 -12.14 15.85 3.66
CA ASP A 42 -11.84 16.00 2.24
C ASP A 42 -13.13 15.85 1.43
N LEU A 43 -13.43 16.86 0.62
CA LEU A 43 -14.53 16.84 -0.33
C LEU A 43 -13.97 16.79 -1.75
N TYR A 44 -14.39 15.82 -2.52
CA TYR A 44 -14.08 15.65 -3.94
C TYR A 44 -15.34 15.94 -4.75
N LEU A 45 -15.24 16.80 -5.74
CA LEU A 45 -16.33 17.08 -6.68
C LEU A 45 -15.87 16.82 -8.11
N VAL A 46 -16.60 15.97 -8.82
CA VAL A 46 -16.36 15.64 -10.23
C VAL A 46 -17.55 16.11 -11.07
N PRO A 47 -17.39 17.16 -11.88
CA PRO A 47 -18.44 17.62 -12.78
C PRO A 47 -18.82 16.55 -13.80
N LEU A 48 -20.12 16.27 -13.94
CA LEU A 48 -20.70 15.48 -15.04
C LEU A 48 -21.30 16.36 -16.12
N GLY A 49 -21.39 17.66 -15.85
CA GLY A 49 -21.94 18.67 -16.72
C GLY A 49 -22.01 20.02 -16.01
N PRO A 50 -22.66 21.05 -16.60
CA PRO A 50 -22.70 22.39 -16.02
C PRO A 50 -23.46 22.47 -14.69
N GLU A 51 -24.39 21.55 -14.46
CA GLU A 51 -25.30 21.57 -13.30
C GLU A 51 -25.33 20.25 -12.53
N GLN A 52 -24.43 19.30 -12.84
CA GLN A 52 -24.40 17.98 -12.18
C GLN A 52 -23.00 17.62 -11.74
N ALA A 53 -22.89 17.00 -10.59
CA ALA A 53 -21.65 16.46 -10.06
C ALA A 53 -21.84 15.08 -9.41
N GLU A 54 -20.82 14.29 -9.47
CA GLU A 54 -20.55 13.28 -8.44
C GLU A 54 -19.74 13.92 -7.32
N PHE A 55 -19.94 13.44 -6.09
CA PHE A 55 -19.14 13.84 -4.96
C PHE A 55 -18.77 12.67 -4.07
N LEU A 56 -17.66 12.84 -3.38
CA LEU A 56 -17.21 12.01 -2.28
C LEU A 56 -16.75 12.93 -1.15
N LEU A 57 -17.33 12.81 0.03
CA LEU A 57 -16.94 13.56 1.22
C LEU A 57 -16.50 12.56 2.28
N THR A 58 -15.28 12.67 2.74
CA THR A 58 -14.72 11.85 3.82
C THR A 58 -14.42 12.71 5.03
N VAL A 59 -14.82 12.26 6.21
CA VAL A 59 -14.47 12.88 7.50
C VAL A 59 -13.79 11.83 8.34
N VAL A 60 -12.55 12.09 8.75
CA VAL A 60 -11.70 11.13 9.46
C VAL A 60 -11.30 11.69 10.81
N HIS A 61 -11.64 10.98 11.87
CA HIS A 61 -11.20 11.27 13.23
C HIS A 61 -9.78 10.77 13.48
N LYS A 62 -9.01 11.46 14.34
CA LYS A 62 -7.63 11.04 14.71
C LYS A 62 -7.57 9.63 15.33
N ALA A 63 -8.65 9.16 15.96
CA ALA A 63 -8.75 7.81 16.47
C ALA A 63 -8.99 6.74 15.40
N GLY A 64 -9.18 7.14 14.12
CA GLY A 64 -9.33 6.24 12.98
C GLY A 64 -10.77 6.04 12.51
N ASP A 65 -11.77 6.60 13.19
CA ASP A 65 -13.16 6.55 12.72
C ASP A 65 -13.31 7.39 11.46
N THR A 66 -14.01 6.84 10.45
CA THR A 66 -14.20 7.50 9.16
C THR A 66 -15.69 7.47 8.79
N ILE A 67 -16.22 8.63 8.41
CA ILE A 67 -17.53 8.74 7.80
C ILE A 67 -17.36 9.09 6.34
N VAL A 68 -18.13 8.44 5.48
CA VAL A 68 -18.09 8.65 4.02
C VAL A 68 -19.50 8.97 3.54
N TYR A 69 -19.63 10.06 2.82
CA TYR A 69 -20.81 10.45 2.08
C TYR A 69 -20.49 10.48 0.60
N ASP A 70 -21.32 9.91 -0.23
CA ASP A 70 -21.08 9.84 -1.66
C ASP A 70 -22.34 9.91 -2.50
N SER A 71 -22.16 10.07 -3.79
CA SER A 71 -23.22 10.14 -4.78
C SER A 71 -23.51 8.82 -5.51
N THR A 72 -23.25 7.67 -4.89
CA THR A 72 -23.44 6.33 -5.51
C THR A 72 -24.88 6.12 -6.00
N ASP A 73 -25.86 6.70 -5.30
CA ASP A 73 -27.28 6.61 -5.69
C ASP A 73 -27.69 7.60 -6.77
N GLY A 74 -26.76 8.38 -7.29
CA GLY A 74 -26.96 9.31 -8.39
C GLY A 74 -26.32 10.69 -8.16
N PRO A 75 -26.04 11.41 -9.25
CA PRO A 75 -25.38 12.71 -9.18
C PRO A 75 -26.24 13.75 -8.48
N VAL A 76 -25.56 14.69 -7.82
CA VAL A 76 -26.21 15.87 -7.25
C VAL A 76 -26.36 16.97 -8.28
N THR A 77 -27.46 17.72 -8.18
CA THR A 77 -27.75 18.82 -9.11
C THR A 77 -27.47 20.18 -8.47
N LEU A 78 -26.78 21.05 -9.21
CA LEU A 78 -26.51 22.41 -8.81
C LEU A 78 -27.75 23.28 -9.03
N THR A 79 -28.28 23.86 -7.97
CA THR A 79 -29.41 24.78 -7.99
C THR A 79 -29.06 25.99 -7.12
N ASP A 80 -29.17 27.20 -7.70
CA ASP A 80 -28.86 28.46 -6.99
C ASP A 80 -27.50 28.46 -6.28
N GLY A 81 -26.46 27.89 -6.93
CA GLY A 81 -25.11 27.81 -6.37
C GLY A 81 -24.90 26.75 -5.29
N LYS A 82 -25.84 25.84 -5.11
CA LYS A 82 -25.80 24.81 -4.08
C LYS A 82 -26.06 23.41 -4.67
N PHE A 83 -25.29 22.43 -4.22
CA PHE A 83 -25.61 21.02 -4.34
C PHE A 83 -26.31 20.57 -3.08
N VAL A 84 -27.40 19.84 -3.22
CA VAL A 84 -28.15 19.28 -2.10
C VAL A 84 -28.23 17.76 -2.27
N TRP A 85 -27.65 17.06 -1.33
CA TRP A 85 -27.71 15.60 -1.26
C TRP A 85 -28.59 15.18 -0.07
N ARG A 86 -29.44 14.20 -0.26
CA ARG A 86 -30.27 13.62 0.79
C ARG A 86 -29.89 12.17 0.99
N PHE A 87 -29.77 11.75 2.26
CA PHE A 87 -29.46 10.38 2.57
C PHE A 87 -30.54 9.44 1.99
N PRO A 88 -30.16 8.41 1.19
CA PRO A 88 -31.11 7.59 0.46
C PRO A 88 -31.84 6.55 1.34
N GLY A 89 -31.61 6.49 2.64
CA GLY A 89 -32.09 5.43 3.53
C GLY A 89 -33.26 5.81 4.41
N GLY A 90 -34.39 5.21 4.19
CA GLY A 90 -35.49 4.93 5.13
C GLY A 90 -36.01 6.08 6.00
N ASP A 91 -36.03 5.86 7.31
CA ASP A 91 -36.66 6.74 8.31
C ASP A 91 -35.74 7.87 8.85
N PHE A 92 -34.56 8.04 8.23
CA PHE A 92 -33.59 9.05 8.67
C PHE A 92 -33.57 10.23 7.68
N ASP A 93 -34.07 11.38 8.11
CA ASP A 93 -34.03 12.62 7.33
C ASP A 93 -32.72 13.35 7.57
N TYR A 94 -31.77 13.15 6.65
CA TYR A 94 -30.46 13.79 6.68
C TYR A 94 -30.17 14.46 5.34
N THR A 95 -29.71 15.69 5.39
CA THR A 95 -29.40 16.48 4.20
C THR A 95 -28.02 17.12 4.32
N LEU A 96 -27.18 16.96 3.30
CA LEU A 96 -25.96 17.74 3.09
C LEU A 96 -26.20 18.82 2.05
N THR A 97 -25.77 20.03 2.35
CA THR A 97 -25.75 21.15 1.41
C THR A 97 -24.31 21.59 1.19
N MET A 98 -23.89 21.64 -0.05
CA MET A 98 -22.57 22.12 -0.48
C MET A 98 -22.76 23.41 -1.27
N GLU A 99 -22.49 24.57 -0.65
CA GLU A 99 -22.65 25.89 -1.24
C GLU A 99 -21.34 26.34 -1.86
N LEU A 100 -21.37 26.58 -3.18
CA LEU A 100 -20.22 27.09 -3.91
C LEU A 100 -19.99 28.58 -3.61
N TYR A 101 -18.72 28.96 -3.41
CA TYR A 101 -18.31 30.35 -3.22
C TYR A 101 -19.14 31.10 -2.15
N PRO A 102 -19.23 30.56 -0.92
CA PRO A 102 -20.04 31.19 0.13
C PRO A 102 -19.54 32.61 0.41
N GLU A 103 -20.45 33.51 0.77
CA GLU A 103 -20.08 34.88 1.15
C GLU A 103 -19.38 34.89 2.53
N SER A 104 -18.35 35.75 2.65
CA SER A 104 -17.75 36.12 3.94
C SER A 104 -18.71 36.99 4.76
N GLU A 105 -18.40 37.24 6.04
CA GLU A 105 -19.18 38.15 6.89
C GLU A 105 -19.33 39.59 6.28
N GLY A 106 -18.47 39.95 5.35
CA GLY A 106 -18.53 41.24 4.61
C GLY A 106 -19.27 41.15 3.29
N GLY A 107 -19.94 40.04 2.94
CA GLY A 107 -20.68 39.87 1.69
C GLY A 107 -19.79 39.68 0.45
N VAL A 108 -18.50 39.35 0.65
CA VAL A 108 -17.58 39.08 -0.47
C VAL A 108 -17.51 37.54 -0.68
N PRO A 109 -17.73 37.04 -1.93
CA PRO A 109 -17.60 35.64 -2.25
C PRO A 109 -16.20 35.09 -1.92
N LEU A 110 -16.13 33.95 -1.25
CA LEU A 110 -14.88 33.24 -0.94
C LEU A 110 -14.51 32.37 -2.12
N GLU A 111 -13.56 32.83 -2.95
CA GLU A 111 -13.07 32.07 -4.09
C GLU A 111 -12.45 30.74 -3.68
N ASN A 112 -12.63 29.73 -4.52
CA ASN A 112 -12.10 28.37 -4.30
C ASN A 112 -12.53 27.74 -2.95
N THR A 113 -13.70 28.11 -2.46
CA THR A 113 -14.23 27.64 -1.17
C THR A 113 -15.62 27.06 -1.34
N ILE A 114 -15.92 26.01 -0.60
CA ILE A 114 -17.25 25.40 -0.48
C ILE A 114 -17.62 25.39 0.99
N ARG A 115 -18.83 25.83 1.31
CA ARG A 115 -19.40 25.63 2.63
C ARG A 115 -20.22 24.34 2.61
N VAL A 116 -19.85 23.38 3.44
CA VAL A 116 -20.67 22.20 3.71
C VAL A 116 -21.49 22.47 4.96
N SER A 117 -22.75 22.15 4.91
CA SER A 117 -23.65 22.19 6.06
C SER A 117 -24.55 20.97 6.09
N GLU A 118 -24.73 20.40 7.27
CA GLU A 118 -25.63 19.29 7.50
C GLU A 118 -26.93 19.75 8.16
N LYS A 119 -28.00 19.05 7.85
CA LYS A 119 -29.26 19.17 8.54
C LYS A 119 -29.75 17.78 8.92
N VAL A 120 -29.79 17.52 10.22
CA VAL A 120 -30.34 16.32 10.81
C VAL A 120 -31.80 16.56 11.12
N GLY A 121 -32.69 15.78 10.50
CA GLY A 121 -34.12 15.81 10.74
C GLY A 121 -34.56 14.82 11.82
N SER A 122 -35.67 14.12 11.59
CA SER A 122 -36.17 13.09 12.50
C SER A 122 -35.50 11.73 12.24
N GLY A 123 -35.33 10.95 13.31
CA GLY A 123 -34.69 9.61 13.24
C GLY A 123 -33.35 9.55 13.96
N ALA A 124 -32.85 8.33 14.19
CA ALA A 124 -31.53 8.15 14.72
C ALA A 124 -30.51 8.09 13.55
N PRO A 125 -29.40 8.81 13.63
CA PRO A 125 -28.36 8.69 12.61
C PRO A 125 -27.87 7.23 12.52
N PRO A 126 -27.54 6.74 11.30
CA PRO A 126 -27.11 5.36 11.09
C PRO A 126 -25.74 5.06 11.71
N TYR A 127 -25.06 6.08 12.23
CA TYR A 127 -23.74 5.98 12.85
C TYR A 127 -23.68 6.84 14.13
N ASN A 128 -22.78 6.48 15.02
CA ASN A 128 -22.54 7.21 16.26
C ASN A 128 -21.74 8.48 15.93
N ILE A 129 -22.42 9.63 15.81
CA ILE A 129 -21.82 10.83 15.22
C ILE A 129 -21.36 11.79 16.30
N ASP A 130 -20.06 11.75 16.61
CA ASP A 130 -19.35 12.91 17.12
C ASP A 130 -18.59 13.66 15.99
N LEU A 131 -18.77 13.25 14.73
CA LEU A 131 -18.11 13.81 13.56
C LEU A 131 -19.11 14.55 12.70
N SER A 132 -18.95 15.87 12.56
CA SER A 132 -19.74 16.69 11.64
C SER A 132 -18.94 17.05 10.39
N PRO A 133 -19.54 16.94 9.19
CA PRO A 133 -18.94 17.45 7.96
C PRO A 133 -19.05 18.97 7.82
N ASP A 134 -19.73 19.66 8.74
CA ASP A 134 -19.94 21.10 8.66
C ASP A 134 -18.63 21.88 8.63
N GLY A 135 -18.54 22.85 7.73
CA GLY A 135 -17.37 23.70 7.68
C GLY A 135 -17.10 24.36 6.32
N LEU A 136 -15.99 25.09 6.26
CA LEU A 136 -15.48 25.66 5.04
C LEU A 136 -14.39 24.75 4.47
N TYR A 137 -14.56 24.33 3.24
CA TYR A 137 -13.63 23.49 2.50
C TYR A 137 -12.92 24.33 1.42
N ARG A 138 -11.60 24.41 1.50
CA ARG A 138 -10.78 25.14 0.55
C ARG A 138 -10.20 24.23 -0.51
N ARG A 139 -10.28 24.64 -1.77
CA ARG A 139 -9.75 23.90 -2.93
C ARG A 139 -8.24 23.70 -2.83
N ASP A 140 -7.81 22.47 -3.04
CA ASP A 140 -6.42 22.13 -3.27
C ASP A 140 -6.11 22.27 -4.77
N LEU A 141 -5.36 23.30 -5.13
CA LEU A 141 -5.08 23.64 -6.53
C LEU A 141 -4.12 22.67 -7.23
N SER A 142 -3.52 21.76 -6.51
CA SER A 142 -2.75 20.65 -7.11
C SER A 142 -3.64 19.57 -7.72
N TYR A 143 -4.95 19.57 -7.39
CA TYR A 143 -5.93 18.64 -7.95
C TYR A 143 -6.80 19.32 -9.00
N PHE A 144 -7.03 18.61 -10.11
CA PHE A 144 -7.92 19.07 -11.17
C PHE A 144 -8.69 17.91 -11.80
N VAL A 145 -9.86 18.20 -12.34
CA VAL A 145 -10.64 17.27 -13.15
C VAL A 145 -10.32 17.53 -14.62
N ALA A 146 -9.85 16.50 -15.32
CA ALA A 146 -9.55 16.59 -16.75
C ALA A 146 -10.82 16.37 -17.61
N PRO A 147 -10.78 16.69 -18.93
CA PRO A 147 -11.92 16.52 -19.83
C PRO A 147 -12.46 15.07 -19.96
N ASN A 148 -11.65 14.08 -19.57
CA ASN A 148 -12.09 12.68 -19.49
C ASN A 148 -12.93 12.35 -18.25
N GLY A 149 -13.20 13.33 -17.40
CA GLY A 149 -13.99 13.18 -16.17
C GLY A 149 -13.22 12.63 -14.98
N TYR A 150 -11.92 12.38 -15.10
CA TYR A 150 -11.11 11.86 -14.01
C TYR A 150 -10.37 12.96 -13.27
N MET A 151 -10.18 12.76 -11.96
CA MET A 151 -9.38 13.66 -11.13
C MET A 151 -7.92 13.26 -11.16
N TYR A 152 -7.05 14.26 -11.27
CA TYR A 152 -5.60 14.11 -11.27
C TYR A 152 -4.96 15.01 -10.23
N HIS A 153 -3.91 14.51 -9.60
CA HIS A 153 -3.01 15.26 -8.75
C HIS A 153 -1.76 15.63 -9.53
N ALA A 154 -1.46 16.91 -9.63
CA ALA A 154 -0.35 17.46 -10.42
C ALA A 154 0.88 17.73 -9.58
N GLU A 155 2.03 17.27 -10.07
CA GLU A 155 3.36 17.57 -9.54
C GLU A 155 4.28 18.05 -10.70
N GLY A 156 4.53 19.35 -10.78
CA GLY A 156 5.34 19.94 -11.86
C GLY A 156 4.69 19.81 -13.24
N GLU A 157 5.27 18.98 -14.11
CA GLU A 157 4.78 18.68 -15.47
C GLU A 157 4.10 17.30 -15.56
N GLN A 158 4.05 16.59 -14.47
CA GLN A 158 3.42 15.28 -14.36
C GLN A 158 2.15 15.35 -13.53
N CYS A 159 1.28 14.36 -13.71
CA CYS A 159 0.15 14.12 -12.83
C CYS A 159 -0.11 12.62 -12.68
N ALA A 160 -0.80 12.24 -11.61
CA ALA A 160 -1.28 10.89 -11.40
C ALA A 160 -2.80 10.88 -11.24
N LEU A 161 -3.46 9.79 -11.64
CA LEU A 161 -4.88 9.58 -11.33
C LEU A 161 -5.03 9.51 -9.82
N ALA A 162 -5.88 10.34 -9.27
CA ALA A 162 -6.11 10.49 -7.84
C ALA A 162 -7.55 10.15 -7.47
N LEU A 163 -7.80 9.98 -6.18
CA LEU A 163 -9.16 9.86 -5.66
C LEU A 163 -9.95 11.11 -6.05
N GLY A 164 -11.11 10.92 -6.65
CA GLY A 164 -11.93 12.04 -7.09
C GLY A 164 -13.41 11.70 -7.18
N GLY A 165 -13.74 10.43 -7.00
CA GLY A 165 -15.10 9.92 -7.10
C GLY A 165 -15.10 8.40 -7.06
N ILE A 166 -16.26 7.80 -7.32
CA ILE A 166 -16.43 6.36 -7.37
C ILE A 166 -16.34 5.92 -8.82
N TYR A 167 -15.23 5.30 -9.18
CA TYR A 167 -15.04 4.76 -10.53
C TYR A 167 -15.78 3.43 -10.68
N SER A 168 -16.37 3.22 -11.86
CA SER A 168 -17.09 1.99 -12.18
C SER A 168 -16.74 1.48 -13.58
N GLY A 169 -16.97 0.19 -13.81
CA GLY A 169 -16.75 -0.46 -15.09
C GLY A 169 -15.29 -0.48 -15.51
N ARG A 170 -14.86 0.39 -16.43
CA ARG A 170 -13.49 0.43 -16.95
C ARG A 170 -12.91 1.83 -16.86
N VAL A 171 -11.66 1.91 -16.41
CA VAL A 171 -10.82 3.12 -16.44
C VAL A 171 -9.70 2.94 -17.45
N ASP A 172 -9.64 3.82 -18.44
CA ASP A 172 -8.55 3.89 -19.42
C ASP A 172 -7.65 5.09 -19.08
N LEU A 173 -6.47 4.82 -18.55
CA LEU A 173 -5.50 5.86 -18.17
C LEU A 173 -4.74 6.33 -19.41
N PRO A 174 -4.87 7.60 -19.85
CA PRO A 174 -4.17 8.10 -21.03
C PRO A 174 -2.70 8.39 -20.72
N ALA A 175 -1.88 8.53 -21.75
CA ALA A 175 -0.47 8.93 -21.60
C ALA A 175 -0.31 10.41 -21.19
N THR A 176 -1.25 11.26 -21.62
CA THR A 176 -1.26 12.70 -21.31
C THR A 176 -2.69 13.19 -21.09
N VAL A 177 -2.86 14.23 -20.30
CA VAL A 177 -4.14 14.93 -20.08
C VAL A 177 -3.97 16.44 -20.18
N VAL A 178 -5.05 17.10 -20.54
CA VAL A 178 -5.13 18.57 -20.53
C VAL A 178 -5.71 18.99 -19.18
N GLY A 179 -4.96 19.76 -18.44
CA GLY A 179 -5.36 20.34 -17.17
C GLY A 179 -5.79 21.81 -17.29
N PRO A 180 -5.84 22.53 -16.16
CA PRO A 180 -6.22 23.93 -16.11
C PRO A 180 -5.41 24.78 -17.07
N PHE A 181 -6.07 25.81 -17.62
CA PHE A 181 -5.49 26.78 -18.57
C PHE A 181 -4.87 26.17 -19.83
N GLY A 182 -5.28 24.93 -20.20
CA GLY A 182 -4.77 24.24 -21.39
C GLY A 182 -3.36 23.63 -21.21
N LYS A 183 -2.83 23.59 -20.00
CA LYS A 183 -1.53 22.95 -19.72
C LYS A 183 -1.66 21.44 -19.93
N VAL A 184 -0.73 20.87 -20.68
CA VAL A 184 -0.65 19.43 -20.91
C VAL A 184 0.25 18.78 -19.85
N PHE A 185 -0.24 17.76 -19.18
CA PHE A 185 0.50 16.98 -18.20
C PHE A 185 0.77 15.58 -18.74
N THR A 186 1.95 15.04 -18.44
CA THR A 186 2.24 13.62 -18.63
C THR A 186 1.65 12.82 -17.46
N VAL A 187 0.86 11.80 -17.76
CA VAL A 187 0.29 10.95 -16.72
C VAL A 187 1.32 9.93 -16.29
N SER A 188 1.78 10.04 -15.04
CA SER A 188 2.81 9.18 -14.45
C SER A 188 2.27 7.87 -13.88
N GLY A 189 0.95 7.80 -13.59
CA GLY A 189 0.35 6.59 -13.03
C GLY A 189 -0.93 6.82 -12.23
N ILE A 190 -1.15 5.98 -11.24
CA ILE A 190 -2.34 5.90 -10.40
C ILE A 190 -1.88 5.94 -8.93
N GLU A 191 -2.47 6.81 -8.11
CA GLU A 191 -2.21 6.89 -6.67
C GLU A 191 -2.83 5.72 -5.90
N SER A 192 -2.34 5.45 -4.69
CA SER A 192 -2.73 4.29 -3.87
C SER A 192 -4.20 4.30 -3.46
N ASP A 193 -4.79 5.46 -3.29
CA ASP A 193 -6.18 5.67 -2.89
C ASP A 193 -7.11 6.05 -4.05
N ALA A 194 -6.58 6.13 -5.27
CA ALA A 194 -7.33 6.59 -6.44
C ALA A 194 -8.66 5.85 -6.63
N PHE A 195 -8.71 4.58 -6.31
CA PHE A 195 -9.90 3.74 -6.43
C PHE A 195 -10.55 3.40 -5.08
N ALA A 196 -10.20 4.09 -4.01
CA ALA A 196 -10.88 3.93 -2.75
C ALA A 196 -12.41 4.10 -2.98
N TYR A 197 -13.19 3.18 -2.41
CA TYR A 197 -14.65 3.10 -2.57
C TYR A 197 -15.16 2.68 -3.97
N SER A 198 -14.29 2.41 -4.95
CA SER A 198 -14.64 2.08 -6.35
C SER A 198 -14.90 0.58 -6.56
N ARG A 199 -15.77 -0.03 -5.75
CA ARG A 199 -16.04 -1.48 -5.79
C ARG A 199 -16.53 -1.99 -7.14
N ALA A 200 -17.28 -1.20 -7.90
CA ALA A 200 -17.79 -1.57 -9.22
C ALA A 200 -16.77 -1.40 -10.37
N LEU A 201 -15.51 -1.10 -10.07
CA LEU A 201 -14.44 -1.01 -11.06
C LEU A 201 -13.95 -2.42 -11.44
N GLY A 202 -14.18 -2.81 -12.69
CA GLY A 202 -13.85 -4.15 -13.20
C GLY A 202 -12.57 -4.22 -14.05
N GLN A 203 -12.06 -3.09 -14.55
CA GLN A 203 -10.86 -3.06 -15.38
C GLN A 203 -10.13 -1.73 -15.34
N VAL A 204 -8.80 -1.80 -15.32
CA VAL A 204 -7.90 -0.64 -15.52
C VAL A 204 -6.98 -0.94 -16.69
N THR A 205 -6.82 0.03 -17.58
CA THR A 205 -5.89 -0.04 -18.71
C THR A 205 -4.94 1.14 -18.64
N ILE A 206 -3.66 0.92 -18.85
CA ILE A 206 -2.63 1.96 -18.92
C ILE A 206 -2.15 2.12 -20.37
N ALA A 207 -2.02 3.36 -20.84
CA ALA A 207 -1.60 3.66 -22.21
C ALA A 207 -0.08 3.59 -22.42
N ASN A 208 0.70 3.79 -21.36
CA ASN A 208 2.15 3.79 -21.40
C ASN A 208 2.71 2.81 -20.36
N PRO A 209 3.59 1.85 -20.74
CA PRO A 209 4.19 0.91 -19.80
C PRO A 209 5.08 1.57 -18.72
N ASP A 210 5.46 2.84 -18.89
CA ASP A 210 6.17 3.60 -17.85
C ASP A 210 5.24 4.18 -16.77
N GLN A 211 3.92 4.14 -16.98
CA GLN A 211 2.93 4.53 -15.96
C GLN A 211 2.93 3.50 -14.84
N ARG A 212 2.78 3.96 -13.61
CA ARG A 212 2.83 3.13 -12.41
C ARG A 212 1.50 3.07 -11.71
N VAL A 213 1.15 1.88 -11.21
CA VAL A 213 0.04 1.71 -10.28
C VAL A 213 0.62 1.64 -8.89
N ALA A 214 0.20 2.54 -8.03
CA ALA A 214 0.74 2.62 -6.67
C ALA A 214 0.36 1.41 -5.80
N PRO A 215 1.11 1.14 -4.73
CA PRO A 215 0.83 0.03 -3.83
C PRO A 215 -0.60 0.04 -3.30
N GLY A 216 -1.28 -1.09 -3.41
CA GLY A 216 -2.63 -1.28 -2.91
C GLY A 216 -3.74 -0.58 -3.70
N ALA A 217 -3.44 0.09 -4.81
CA ALA A 217 -4.46 0.86 -5.55
C ALA A 217 -5.66 0.01 -6.02
N LEU A 218 -5.45 -1.28 -6.29
CA LEU A 218 -6.51 -2.19 -6.75
C LEU A 218 -7.19 -2.99 -5.63
N THR A 219 -6.78 -2.84 -4.37
CA THR A 219 -7.36 -3.61 -3.25
C THR A 219 -8.83 -3.27 -2.95
N TRP A 220 -9.30 -2.13 -3.43
CA TRP A 220 -10.66 -1.62 -3.19
C TRP A 220 -11.64 -1.91 -4.35
N THR A 221 -11.19 -2.64 -5.38
CA THR A 221 -11.93 -2.84 -6.62
C THR A 221 -12.48 -4.27 -6.71
N GLU A 222 -13.42 -4.50 -7.62
CA GLU A 222 -13.87 -5.85 -8.00
C GLU A 222 -13.03 -6.48 -9.12
N ILE A 223 -11.90 -5.88 -9.47
CA ILE A 223 -10.95 -6.49 -10.41
C ILE A 223 -10.51 -7.84 -9.82
N PRO A 224 -10.69 -8.94 -10.57
CA PRO A 224 -10.44 -10.27 -10.01
C PRO A 224 -8.99 -10.43 -9.54
N TYR A 225 -8.82 -10.71 -8.25
CA TYR A 225 -7.56 -11.12 -7.68
C TYR A 225 -7.37 -12.62 -7.88
N ASP A 226 -6.36 -13.00 -8.63
CA ASP A 226 -5.99 -14.39 -8.83
C ASP A 226 -4.52 -14.60 -8.49
N TRP A 227 -4.27 -15.11 -7.30
CA TRP A 227 -2.93 -15.38 -6.80
C TRP A 227 -2.06 -16.16 -7.80
N ASN A 228 -2.64 -17.12 -8.53
CA ASN A 228 -1.88 -17.97 -9.45
C ASN A 228 -1.41 -17.24 -10.72
N LYS A 229 -1.91 -16.04 -10.97
CA LYS A 229 -1.52 -15.19 -12.10
C LYS A 229 -0.57 -14.06 -11.71
N ILE A 230 -0.44 -13.80 -10.41
CA ILE A 230 0.46 -12.76 -9.91
C ILE A 230 1.85 -13.35 -9.76
N ALA A 231 2.85 -12.70 -10.38
CA ALA A 231 4.23 -13.11 -10.23
C ALA A 231 4.71 -12.84 -8.81
N MET A 232 5.33 -13.85 -8.20
CA MET A 232 5.98 -13.68 -6.90
C MET A 232 7.15 -12.72 -7.00
N PRO A 233 7.33 -11.84 -6.00
CA PRO A 233 8.52 -11.00 -5.92
C PRO A 233 9.78 -11.84 -5.65
N PHE A 234 10.95 -11.29 -5.99
CA PHE A 234 12.23 -11.91 -5.76
C PHE A 234 12.98 -11.23 -4.62
N PHE A 235 13.65 -12.00 -3.78
CA PHE A 235 14.59 -11.44 -2.81
C PHE A 235 15.74 -10.77 -3.52
N ALA A 236 16.09 -9.56 -3.08
CA ALA A 236 17.13 -8.74 -3.66
C ALA A 236 18.01 -8.13 -2.56
N TYR A 237 19.26 -7.89 -2.90
CA TYR A 237 20.27 -7.44 -1.97
C TYR A 237 20.81 -6.07 -2.36
N PRO A 238 21.04 -5.18 -1.39
CA PRO A 238 21.46 -3.81 -1.67
C PRO A 238 22.93 -3.74 -2.09
N CYS A 239 23.19 -2.85 -3.03
CA CYS A 239 24.53 -2.36 -3.28
C CYS A 239 24.96 -1.34 -2.22
N LYS A 240 26.24 -1.03 -2.12
CA LYS A 240 26.81 -0.08 -1.16
C LYS A 240 26.18 1.31 -1.21
N SER A 241 25.74 1.72 -2.40
CA SER A 241 25.06 3.00 -2.62
C SER A 241 23.64 3.06 -2.02
N ARG A 242 23.04 1.89 -1.70
CA ARG A 242 21.68 1.72 -1.16
C ARG A 242 20.55 2.20 -2.09
N ASP A 243 20.89 2.71 -3.27
CA ASP A 243 19.95 3.10 -4.31
C ASP A 243 19.78 2.03 -5.37
N ARG A 244 20.61 0.99 -5.32
CA ARG A 244 20.64 -0.12 -6.29
C ARG A 244 20.57 -1.45 -5.57
N PHE A 245 19.74 -2.36 -6.11
CA PHE A 245 19.50 -3.70 -5.59
C PHE A 245 19.75 -4.73 -6.67
N VAL A 246 20.24 -5.89 -6.28
CA VAL A 246 20.54 -6.99 -7.19
C VAL A 246 19.78 -8.24 -6.82
N ILE A 247 19.14 -8.88 -7.80
CA ILE A 247 18.73 -10.29 -7.73
C ILE A 247 19.91 -11.11 -8.19
N PRO A 248 20.60 -11.88 -7.32
CA PRO A 248 21.76 -12.65 -7.67
C PRO A 248 21.41 -13.79 -8.62
N TYR A 249 22.36 -14.15 -9.51
CA TYR A 249 22.28 -15.40 -10.25
C TYR A 249 22.89 -16.54 -9.45
N TYR A 250 22.26 -17.68 -9.54
CA TYR A 250 22.77 -18.96 -9.07
C TYR A 250 22.47 -20.03 -10.12
N ASP A 251 23.13 -21.19 -9.98
CA ASP A 251 22.98 -22.28 -10.96
C ASP A 251 21.50 -22.68 -11.11
N GLY A 252 21.01 -22.59 -12.36
CA GLY A 252 19.61 -22.85 -12.68
C GLY A 252 18.67 -21.64 -12.67
N PHE A 253 19.08 -20.50 -12.12
CA PHE A 253 18.29 -19.28 -12.20
C PHE A 253 18.45 -18.60 -13.55
N LYS A 254 17.37 -18.45 -14.27
CA LYS A 254 17.31 -17.56 -15.43
C LYS A 254 16.89 -16.19 -14.95
N SER A 255 17.61 -15.16 -15.38
CA SER A 255 17.19 -13.78 -15.14
C SER A 255 15.71 -13.63 -15.44
N PRO A 256 14.93 -13.06 -14.53
CA PRO A 256 13.53 -12.77 -14.83
C PRO A 256 13.52 -11.86 -16.07
N GLU A 257 12.81 -12.28 -17.10
CA GLU A 257 12.56 -11.46 -18.29
C GLU A 257 11.63 -10.27 -17.96
N ASN A 258 11.08 -10.28 -16.75
CA ASN A 258 10.09 -9.32 -16.29
C ASN A 258 10.75 -8.02 -15.85
N ASN A 259 10.17 -6.95 -16.30
CA ASN A 259 10.52 -5.60 -15.87
C ASN A 259 9.88 -5.34 -14.49
N PHE A 260 10.56 -5.69 -13.43
CA PHE A 260 10.13 -5.35 -12.08
C PHE A 260 10.26 -3.85 -11.85
N GLN A 261 9.17 -3.24 -11.40
CA GLN A 261 9.07 -1.77 -11.29
C GLN A 261 9.12 -1.28 -9.86
N TRP A 262 9.19 -2.18 -8.88
CA TRP A 262 9.11 -1.84 -7.47
C TRP A 262 10.16 -2.57 -6.64
N VAL A 263 10.71 -1.89 -5.65
CA VAL A 263 11.48 -2.48 -4.55
C VAL A 263 10.69 -2.31 -3.27
N ILE A 264 10.49 -3.42 -2.55
CA ILE A 264 9.75 -3.50 -1.30
C ILE A 264 10.75 -3.81 -0.19
N PHE A 265 10.71 -3.07 0.90
CA PHE A 265 11.55 -3.27 2.07
C PHE A 265 10.80 -2.86 3.34
N LYS A 266 11.38 -3.14 4.51
CA LYS A 266 10.74 -2.85 5.80
C LYS A 266 10.24 -1.41 5.93
N GLN A 267 10.93 -0.45 5.34
CA GLN A 267 10.64 0.98 5.45
C GLN A 267 9.53 1.44 4.49
N GLY A 268 9.12 0.60 3.55
CA GLY A 268 8.08 0.90 2.58
C GLY A 268 8.33 0.30 1.20
N VAL A 269 7.71 0.91 0.20
CA VAL A 269 7.77 0.51 -1.20
C VAL A 269 8.26 1.71 -2.01
N ALA A 270 9.23 1.48 -2.90
CA ALA A 270 9.76 2.53 -3.76
C ALA A 270 9.80 2.09 -5.22
N PRO A 271 9.51 2.99 -6.16
CA PRO A 271 9.60 2.71 -7.58
C PRO A 271 11.05 2.46 -7.99
N SER A 272 11.23 1.51 -8.90
CA SER A 272 12.54 1.13 -9.44
C SER A 272 12.50 0.91 -10.94
N LYS A 273 13.67 0.80 -11.53
CA LYS A 273 13.81 0.33 -12.91
C LYS A 273 15.03 -0.56 -13.06
N LEU A 274 14.96 -1.44 -14.04
CA LEU A 274 16.09 -2.24 -14.51
C LEU A 274 17.25 -1.32 -14.91
N SER A 275 18.42 -1.50 -14.30
CA SER A 275 19.60 -0.66 -14.52
C SER A 275 20.81 -1.42 -15.08
N GLY A 276 20.72 -2.73 -15.16
CA GLY A 276 21.77 -3.54 -15.74
C GLY A 276 21.63 -5.02 -15.44
N ASN A 277 22.42 -5.79 -16.16
CA ASN A 277 22.51 -7.21 -16.01
C ASN A 277 23.98 -7.60 -16.19
N THR A 278 24.55 -8.32 -15.24
CA THR A 278 25.93 -8.81 -15.32
C THR A 278 25.92 -10.32 -15.47
N ILE A 279 25.96 -10.79 -16.71
CA ILE A 279 26.07 -12.21 -17.03
C ILE A 279 27.54 -12.56 -17.35
N GLY A 280 28.02 -13.69 -16.83
CA GLY A 280 29.16 -14.40 -17.40
C GLY A 280 30.55 -13.90 -17.01
N LYS A 281 30.70 -13.14 -15.93
CA LYS A 281 32.03 -12.96 -15.32
C LYS A 281 32.02 -13.69 -13.98
N ASP A 282 32.92 -14.69 -13.92
CA ASP A 282 33.23 -15.34 -12.65
C ASP A 282 33.59 -14.27 -11.61
N ASN A 283 32.78 -14.16 -10.61
CA ASN A 283 32.93 -13.17 -9.57
C ASN A 283 33.26 -13.93 -8.27
N ALA A 284 34.55 -14.26 -8.12
CA ALA A 284 35.09 -14.95 -6.95
C ALA A 284 34.75 -14.25 -5.59
N LEU A 285 34.16 -13.06 -5.69
CA LEU A 285 33.76 -12.25 -4.54
C LEU A 285 32.21 -12.20 -4.35
N SER A 286 31.44 -12.85 -5.24
CA SER A 286 30.01 -12.91 -5.06
C SER A 286 29.70 -13.74 -3.82
N GLY A 287 28.95 -13.14 -2.90
CA GLY A 287 28.52 -13.81 -1.66
C GLY A 287 29.35 -13.51 -0.42
N ARG A 288 30.42 -12.73 -0.47
CA ARG A 288 31.15 -12.33 0.73
C ARG A 288 30.36 -11.31 1.55
N VAL A 289 30.24 -11.55 2.85
CA VAL A 289 29.42 -10.73 3.77
C VAL A 289 30.00 -9.32 3.98
N ASP A 290 31.31 -9.17 3.88
CA ASP A 290 32.02 -7.89 4.05
C ASP A 290 31.92 -6.96 2.85
N GLN A 291 31.34 -7.45 1.75
CA GLN A 291 31.19 -6.70 0.51
C GLN A 291 29.73 -6.52 0.14
N ALA A 292 29.31 -5.26 0.05
CA ALA A 292 28.03 -4.94 -0.55
C ALA A 292 27.96 -5.60 -1.94
N PHE A 293 26.78 -6.01 -2.35
CA PHE A 293 26.52 -6.81 -3.56
C PHE A 293 26.82 -6.10 -4.89
N ASP A 294 27.68 -5.08 -4.91
CA ASP A 294 28.02 -4.28 -6.09
C ASP A 294 28.68 -5.10 -7.21
N ARG A 295 29.36 -6.19 -6.85
CA ARG A 295 30.10 -7.06 -7.78
C ARG A 295 29.42 -8.41 -8.01
N THR A 296 28.26 -8.63 -7.39
CA THR A 296 27.50 -9.86 -7.57
C THR A 296 27.00 -9.98 -9.01
N MET A 297 27.12 -11.16 -9.59
CA MET A 297 26.43 -11.44 -10.86
C MET A 297 24.94 -11.45 -10.61
N GLY A 298 24.18 -10.73 -11.42
CA GLY A 298 22.76 -10.66 -11.25
C GLY A 298 22.07 -9.57 -12.06
N THR A 299 20.80 -9.41 -11.83
CA THR A 299 19.98 -8.35 -12.42
C THR A 299 19.83 -7.21 -11.43
N PHE A 300 20.19 -6.00 -11.85
CA PHE A 300 20.21 -4.81 -11.00
C PHE A 300 19.03 -3.89 -11.27
N TYR A 301 18.46 -3.40 -10.18
CA TYR A 301 17.37 -2.43 -10.17
C TYR A 301 17.78 -1.19 -9.38
N THR A 302 17.52 0.00 -9.94
CA THR A 302 17.83 1.28 -9.30
C THR A 302 16.55 1.98 -8.87
N LEU A 303 16.52 2.46 -7.63
CA LEU A 303 15.40 3.23 -7.09
C LEU A 303 15.18 4.53 -7.89
N GLN A 304 13.93 4.85 -8.16
CA GLN A 304 13.51 6.04 -8.91
C GLN A 304 12.97 7.12 -7.97
N ILE A 305 13.63 7.33 -6.84
CA ILE A 305 13.32 8.37 -5.85
C ILE A 305 14.55 9.24 -5.61
N PRO A 306 14.39 10.49 -5.13
CA PRO A 306 15.49 11.38 -4.84
C PRO A 306 16.46 10.80 -3.81
N LYS A 307 17.77 11.05 -3.99
CA LYS A 307 18.81 10.55 -3.08
C LYS A 307 18.61 11.02 -1.63
N ALA A 308 18.01 12.18 -1.42
CA ALA A 308 17.69 12.67 -0.09
C ALA A 308 16.66 11.77 0.63
N GLU A 309 15.68 11.24 -0.10
CA GLU A 309 14.68 10.30 0.41
C GLU A 309 15.31 8.95 0.71
N ILE A 310 16.17 8.44 -0.18
CA ILE A 310 16.93 7.21 0.06
C ILE A 310 17.73 7.32 1.37
N ASN A 311 18.44 8.42 1.55
CA ASN A 311 19.22 8.66 2.78
C ASN A 311 18.34 8.77 4.02
N LYS A 312 17.14 9.35 3.92
CA LYS A 312 16.16 9.42 5.02
C LYS A 312 15.63 8.03 5.36
N MET A 313 15.27 7.26 4.34
CA MET A 313 14.68 5.94 4.43
C MET A 313 15.62 4.92 5.11
N PHE A 314 16.89 4.94 4.73
CA PHE A 314 17.91 4.01 5.23
C PHE A 314 18.85 4.65 6.29
N ARG A 315 18.37 5.69 6.98
CA ARG A 315 19.16 6.32 8.04
C ARG A 315 19.44 5.33 9.17
N GLY A 316 20.72 5.12 9.49
CA GLY A 316 21.16 4.21 10.56
C GLY A 316 21.19 2.75 10.17
N TYR A 317 20.99 2.42 8.88
CA TYR A 317 21.16 1.08 8.37
C TYR A 317 22.45 0.97 7.55
N GLU A 318 23.24 -0.05 7.82
CA GLU A 318 24.28 -0.48 6.90
C GLU A 318 23.64 -1.16 5.66
N ALA A 319 24.35 -1.13 4.52
CA ALA A 319 23.80 -1.74 3.30
C ALA A 319 23.42 -3.22 3.51
N MET A 320 24.23 -3.95 4.26
CA MET A 320 24.02 -5.38 4.54
C MET A 320 22.85 -5.68 5.48
N GLU A 321 22.33 -4.68 6.17
CA GLU A 321 21.15 -4.83 7.05
C GLU A 321 19.83 -4.58 6.32
N ILE A 322 19.89 -4.22 5.02
CA ILE A 322 18.71 -3.92 4.21
C ILE A 322 18.35 -5.17 3.44
N GLU A 323 17.26 -5.77 3.80
CA GLU A 323 16.63 -6.85 3.04
C GLU A 323 15.50 -6.27 2.19
N ALA A 324 15.36 -6.76 0.97
CA ALA A 324 14.40 -6.23 0.02
C ALA A 324 13.80 -7.31 -0.86
N LEU A 325 12.68 -6.96 -1.49
CA LEU A 325 12.09 -7.72 -2.59
C LEU A 325 12.00 -6.80 -3.80
N VAL A 326 12.14 -7.38 -4.98
CA VAL A 326 11.83 -6.72 -6.25
C VAL A 326 10.56 -7.34 -6.80
N ALA A 327 9.57 -6.51 -7.13
CA ALA A 327 8.24 -6.94 -7.51
C ALA A 327 7.77 -6.26 -8.81
N ASP A 328 6.86 -6.93 -9.50
CA ASP A 328 6.15 -6.35 -10.62
C ASP A 328 5.01 -5.42 -10.17
N MET A 329 4.37 -4.80 -11.13
CA MET A 329 3.29 -3.86 -10.88
C MET A 329 2.04 -4.55 -10.34
N ASP A 330 1.71 -5.74 -10.83
CA ASP A 330 0.49 -6.44 -10.43
C ASP A 330 0.56 -6.88 -8.98
N PHE A 331 1.72 -7.42 -8.54
CA PHE A 331 1.92 -7.76 -7.14
C PHE A 331 1.70 -6.54 -6.25
N VAL A 332 2.33 -5.41 -6.58
CA VAL A 332 2.26 -4.21 -5.73
C VAL A 332 0.87 -3.57 -5.76
N ALA A 333 0.21 -3.52 -6.92
CA ALA A 333 -1.11 -2.91 -7.07
C ALA A 333 -2.20 -3.63 -6.26
N PHE A 334 -2.13 -4.96 -6.16
CA PHE A 334 -3.09 -5.77 -5.41
C PHE A 334 -2.74 -5.95 -3.93
N HIS A 335 -1.58 -5.49 -3.46
CA HIS A 335 -1.18 -5.69 -2.07
C HIS A 335 -0.93 -4.37 -1.36
N THR A 336 -1.42 -4.27 -0.12
CA THR A 336 -1.02 -3.22 0.82
C THR A 336 0.17 -3.69 1.64
N PHE A 337 1.00 -2.74 2.10
CA PHE A 337 2.22 -3.00 2.89
C PHE A 337 2.13 -2.25 4.21
N PRO A 338 1.40 -2.80 5.20
CA PRO A 338 1.20 -2.12 6.47
C PRO A 338 2.53 -1.93 7.20
N PRO A 339 2.74 -0.78 7.85
CA PRO A 339 3.93 -0.56 8.66
C PRO A 339 3.97 -1.52 9.84
N PHE A 340 5.13 -2.13 10.07
CA PHE A 340 5.34 -3.10 11.14
C PHE A 340 6.63 -2.84 11.91
N SER A 341 6.73 -3.45 13.08
CA SER A 341 7.95 -3.56 13.88
C SER A 341 8.34 -5.03 13.94
N ARG A 342 9.62 -5.30 14.06
CA ARG A 342 10.16 -6.66 14.24
C ARG A 342 11.21 -6.66 15.33
N TRP A 343 11.42 -7.85 15.93
CA TRP A 343 12.58 -8.06 16.76
C TRP A 343 13.87 -7.88 15.94
N LYS A 344 14.89 -7.33 16.57
CA LYS A 344 16.22 -7.14 15.96
C LYS A 344 17.30 -7.50 16.99
N PHE A 345 18.23 -8.37 16.60
CA PHE A 345 19.42 -8.63 17.39
C PHE A 345 20.25 -7.34 17.57
N PRO A 346 20.84 -7.02 18.75
CA PRO A 346 20.87 -7.80 19.99
C PRO A 346 19.78 -7.43 21.03
N GLU A 347 18.62 -6.95 20.61
CA GLU A 347 17.52 -6.63 21.51
C GLU A 347 17.09 -7.87 22.32
N LYS A 348 16.58 -7.64 23.54
CA LYS A 348 16.01 -8.72 24.33
C LYS A 348 14.77 -9.28 23.63
N VAL A 349 14.78 -10.57 23.39
CA VAL A 349 13.61 -11.28 22.81
C VAL A 349 12.42 -11.15 23.75
N GLN A 350 11.28 -10.73 23.21
CA GLN A 350 9.99 -10.74 23.89
C GLN A 350 9.32 -12.09 23.69
N ASN A 351 8.76 -12.65 24.75
CA ASN A 351 7.95 -13.86 24.64
C ASN A 351 6.58 -13.51 24.03
N ALA A 352 6.03 -14.45 23.28
CA ALA A 352 4.64 -14.39 22.83
C ALA A 352 3.67 -14.34 24.04
N PRO A 353 2.49 -13.73 23.90
CA PRO A 353 1.49 -13.67 24.97
C PRO A 353 1.09 -15.07 25.44
N LYS A 354 1.05 -15.31 26.76
CA LYS A 354 0.75 -16.62 27.35
C LYS A 354 -0.57 -17.23 26.83
N ALA A 355 -1.57 -16.41 26.57
CA ALA A 355 -2.86 -16.84 26.02
C ALA A 355 -2.70 -17.46 24.64
N ILE A 356 -1.89 -16.85 23.78
CA ILE A 356 -1.56 -17.32 22.43
C ILE A 356 -0.74 -18.61 22.50
N VAL A 357 0.30 -18.63 23.33
CA VAL A 357 1.13 -19.83 23.54
C VAL A 357 0.28 -21.03 23.93
N ASN A 358 -0.70 -20.82 24.84
CA ASN A 358 -1.63 -21.87 25.27
C ASN A 358 -2.59 -22.32 24.15
N GLN A 359 -3.00 -21.42 23.24
CA GLN A 359 -3.83 -21.82 22.10
C GLN A 359 -3.02 -22.69 21.13
N VAL A 360 -1.80 -22.28 20.78
CA VAL A 360 -0.89 -23.05 19.92
C VAL A 360 -0.53 -24.39 20.55
N ALA A 361 -0.16 -24.41 21.83
CA ALA A 361 0.16 -25.66 22.55
C ALA A 361 -1.00 -26.66 22.53
N ARG A 362 -2.23 -26.20 22.74
CA ARG A 362 -3.43 -27.04 22.66
C ARG A 362 -3.69 -27.57 21.25
N LYS A 363 -3.51 -26.73 20.21
CA LYS A 363 -3.70 -27.12 18.81
C LYS A 363 -2.75 -28.27 18.41
N TYR A 364 -1.49 -28.22 18.87
CA TYR A 364 -0.47 -29.22 18.50
C TYR A 364 -0.24 -30.33 19.51
N GLY A 365 -0.80 -30.22 20.70
CA GLY A 365 -0.70 -31.28 21.75
C GLY A 365 0.73 -31.53 22.21
N ARG A 366 1.56 -30.46 22.28
CA ARG A 366 2.97 -30.53 22.69
C ARG A 366 3.25 -29.52 23.80
N GLU A 367 4.26 -29.82 24.63
CA GLU A 367 4.80 -28.92 25.63
C GLU A 367 5.69 -27.88 24.96
N VAL A 368 5.53 -26.58 25.33
CA VAL A 368 6.30 -25.49 24.77
C VAL A 368 7.65 -25.40 25.44
N MET A 369 8.70 -25.27 24.64
CA MET A 369 10.06 -25.01 25.08
C MET A 369 10.34 -23.50 25.07
N TYR A 370 10.12 -22.82 23.96
CA TYR A 370 10.29 -21.39 23.80
C TYR A 370 9.12 -20.75 23.07
N SER A 371 8.91 -19.46 23.32
CA SER A 371 8.00 -18.64 22.52
C SER A 371 8.62 -17.28 22.31
N ARG A 372 8.46 -16.73 21.11
CA ARG A 372 9.14 -15.50 20.70
C ARG A 372 8.20 -14.68 19.84
N ARG A 373 8.11 -13.39 20.14
CA ARG A 373 7.43 -12.42 19.30
C ARG A 373 8.36 -12.00 18.17
N VAL A 374 7.98 -12.26 16.93
CA VAL A 374 8.84 -12.04 15.75
C VAL A 374 8.59 -10.67 15.12
N ALA A 375 7.32 -10.36 14.81
CA ALA A 375 6.93 -9.09 14.22
C ALA A 375 5.49 -8.73 14.58
N TRP A 376 5.17 -7.43 14.54
CA TRP A 376 3.81 -6.94 14.82
C TRP A 376 3.50 -5.70 13.99
N LEU A 377 2.26 -5.60 13.52
CA LEU A 377 1.76 -4.41 12.84
C LEU A 377 1.66 -3.24 13.83
N ARG A 378 1.94 -2.03 13.36
CA ARG A 378 1.92 -0.84 14.21
C ARG A 378 0.51 -0.40 14.61
N ASP A 379 -0.49 -0.80 13.85
CA ASP A 379 -1.91 -0.59 14.17
C ASP A 379 -2.43 -1.55 15.25
N GLY A 380 -1.62 -2.55 15.66
CA GLY A 380 -1.98 -3.54 16.65
C GLY A 380 -2.89 -4.68 16.15
N TYR A 381 -3.23 -4.71 14.87
CA TYR A 381 -4.16 -5.69 14.29
C TYR A 381 -3.46 -6.88 13.61
N GLY A 382 -2.27 -7.21 14.04
CA GLY A 382 -1.58 -8.41 13.54
C GLY A 382 -0.21 -8.60 14.16
N GLU A 383 0.12 -9.86 14.47
CA GLU A 383 1.39 -10.25 15.09
C GLU A 383 1.83 -11.61 14.57
N LEU A 384 3.12 -11.78 14.32
CA LEU A 384 3.75 -13.06 14.03
C LEU A 384 4.53 -13.52 15.25
N ASP A 385 4.13 -14.66 15.79
CA ASP A 385 4.82 -15.35 16.87
C ASP A 385 5.46 -16.63 16.38
N LEU A 386 6.55 -17.02 17.05
CA LEU A 386 7.23 -18.30 16.91
C LEU A 386 7.09 -19.08 18.21
N VAL A 387 6.59 -20.31 18.13
CA VAL A 387 6.46 -21.22 19.27
C VAL A 387 7.23 -22.50 18.97
N GLU A 388 8.24 -22.79 19.77
CA GLU A 388 9.08 -23.96 19.68
C GLU A 388 8.70 -24.95 20.79
N PHE A 389 8.60 -26.22 20.44
CA PHE A 389 8.12 -27.25 21.32
C PHE A 389 9.24 -28.19 21.82
N GLN A 390 9.04 -28.80 22.99
CA GLN A 390 9.87 -29.90 23.46
C GLN A 390 9.90 -31.03 22.41
N HIS A 391 11.08 -31.63 22.25
CA HIS A 391 11.25 -32.73 21.33
C HIS A 391 10.33 -33.89 21.72
N LYS A 392 9.73 -34.52 20.74
CA LYS A 392 8.81 -35.64 20.95
C LYS A 392 8.95 -36.67 19.83
N ASN A 393 9.15 -37.94 20.19
CA ASN A 393 9.28 -39.02 19.22
C ASN A 393 10.39 -38.80 18.19
N HIS A 394 11.57 -38.36 18.62
CA HIS A 394 12.69 -38.04 17.76
C HIS A 394 12.36 -36.94 16.70
N GLN A 395 11.50 -35.99 17.06
CA GLN A 395 11.13 -34.93 16.18
C GLN A 395 11.14 -33.59 16.92
N ALA A 396 11.86 -32.62 16.39
CA ALA A 396 11.74 -31.21 16.73
C ALA A 396 10.58 -30.54 15.96
N MET A 397 9.94 -29.55 16.57
CA MET A 397 8.84 -28.81 15.94
C MET A 397 8.87 -27.35 16.36
N VAL A 398 8.68 -26.50 15.38
CA VAL A 398 8.42 -25.07 15.57
C VAL A 398 7.16 -24.67 14.81
N VAL A 399 6.42 -23.71 15.36
CA VAL A 399 5.18 -23.19 14.76
C VAL A 399 5.25 -21.68 14.63
N PHE A 400 5.08 -21.19 13.42
CA PHE A 400 4.73 -19.81 13.16
C PHE A 400 3.24 -19.61 13.35
N ALA A 401 2.83 -18.64 14.14
CA ALA A 401 1.44 -18.32 14.40
C ALA A 401 1.18 -16.85 14.02
N TRP A 402 0.23 -16.62 13.13
CA TRP A 402 -0.30 -15.29 12.86
C TRP A 402 -1.48 -15.01 13.78
N ILE A 403 -1.42 -13.91 14.48
CA ILE A 403 -2.38 -13.53 15.51
C ILE A 403 -3.14 -12.28 15.05
N ILE A 404 -4.45 -12.28 15.22
CA ILE A 404 -5.31 -11.11 15.02
C ILE A 404 -6.06 -10.86 16.34
N GLY A 405 -5.82 -9.70 16.95
CA GLY A 405 -6.35 -9.41 18.29
C GLY A 405 -5.80 -10.36 19.34
N ASN A 406 -6.64 -11.25 19.88
CA ASN A 406 -6.26 -12.23 20.90
C ASN A 406 -6.35 -13.69 20.42
N ASP A 407 -6.54 -13.91 19.12
CA ASP A 407 -6.78 -15.22 18.55
C ASP A 407 -5.72 -15.61 17.54
N VAL A 408 -5.38 -16.89 17.52
CA VAL A 408 -4.52 -17.49 16.49
C VAL A 408 -5.32 -17.66 15.20
N ALA A 409 -5.09 -16.76 14.25
CA ALA A 409 -5.82 -16.74 12.97
C ALA A 409 -5.29 -17.83 12.01
N ALA A 410 -3.96 -18.03 11.95
CA ALA A 410 -3.36 -19.02 11.06
C ALA A 410 -2.04 -19.55 11.62
N THR A 411 -1.66 -20.76 11.22
CA THR A 411 -0.40 -21.39 11.68
C THR A 411 0.32 -22.12 10.57
N CYS A 412 1.67 -22.15 10.65
CA CYS A 412 2.55 -23.05 9.90
C CYS A 412 3.44 -23.81 10.86
N SER A 413 3.48 -25.13 10.76
CA SER A 413 4.43 -25.96 11.54
C SER A 413 5.58 -26.43 10.66
N LEU A 414 6.79 -26.28 11.17
CA LEU A 414 8.00 -26.90 10.61
C LEU A 414 8.45 -27.99 11.55
N THR A 415 8.84 -29.13 10.99
CA THR A 415 9.34 -30.28 11.74
C THR A 415 10.63 -30.78 11.11
N THR A 416 11.51 -31.30 11.95
CA THR A 416 12.69 -32.03 11.49
C THR A 416 12.91 -33.22 12.39
N ASP A 417 13.42 -34.32 11.82
CA ASP A 417 13.70 -35.55 12.55
C ASP A 417 15.06 -35.43 13.24
N ILE A 418 15.15 -35.96 14.44
CA ILE A 418 16.36 -36.04 15.27
C ILE A 418 16.85 -37.49 15.18
N GLU A 419 17.94 -37.71 14.43
CA GLU A 419 18.43 -39.08 14.15
C GLU A 419 19.25 -39.70 15.30
N SER A 420 19.89 -38.86 16.13
CA SER A 420 20.70 -39.32 17.26
C SER A 420 20.59 -38.40 18.47
N GLU A 421 21.07 -38.84 19.62
CA GLU A 421 21.15 -38.04 20.86
C GLU A 421 22.12 -36.83 20.70
N PHE A 422 22.96 -36.84 19.68
CA PHE A 422 23.92 -35.77 19.40
C PHE A 422 23.37 -34.72 18.40
N ASP A 423 22.24 -34.98 17.75
CA ASP A 423 21.64 -34.10 16.74
C ASP A 423 20.78 -32.98 17.37
N ASP A 424 20.63 -32.96 18.69
CA ASP A 424 19.88 -31.92 19.41
C ASP A 424 20.47 -30.51 19.24
N VAL A 425 21.77 -30.43 18.94
CA VAL A 425 22.48 -29.14 18.80
C VAL A 425 22.34 -28.56 17.40
N ASP A 426 22.23 -29.40 16.37
CA ASP A 426 22.33 -28.97 14.97
C ASP A 426 21.04 -29.20 14.16
N VAL A 427 19.94 -29.47 14.86
CA VAL A 427 18.68 -29.92 14.23
C VAL A 427 18.08 -28.93 13.23
N TRP A 428 18.36 -27.64 13.39
CA TRP A 428 17.84 -26.59 12.53
C TRP A 428 18.89 -25.90 11.62
N ASN A 429 20.15 -25.85 12.06
CA ASN A 429 21.29 -25.28 11.34
C ASN A 429 22.60 -25.90 11.85
N VAL A 430 23.63 -25.91 11.01
CA VAL A 430 24.91 -26.60 11.25
C VAL A 430 25.67 -26.08 12.49
N ASP A 431 25.47 -24.83 12.88
CA ASP A 431 26.23 -24.19 13.98
C ASP A 431 25.31 -23.57 15.03
N ASP A 432 24.09 -24.07 15.19
CA ASP A 432 23.17 -23.51 16.14
C ASP A 432 23.18 -24.24 17.50
N ASP A 433 22.55 -23.64 18.47
CA ASP A 433 22.47 -24.11 19.85
C ASP A 433 21.29 -25.08 20.07
N GLY A 434 20.76 -25.69 19.01
CA GLY A 434 19.60 -26.56 19.04
C GLY A 434 18.26 -25.84 19.09
N THR A 435 18.25 -24.51 19.01
CA THR A 435 17.03 -23.72 18.93
C THR A 435 16.78 -23.19 17.51
N PHE A 436 15.51 -23.01 17.15
CA PHE A 436 15.18 -22.42 15.86
C PHE A 436 15.50 -20.92 15.85
N GLY A 437 16.42 -20.50 14.98
CA GLY A 437 16.80 -19.08 14.83
C GLY A 437 15.61 -18.21 14.40
N ILE A 438 15.44 -17.05 15.03
CA ILE A 438 14.37 -16.10 14.66
C ILE A 438 14.68 -15.52 13.28
N PRO A 439 13.83 -15.74 12.26
CA PRO A 439 14.05 -15.15 10.95
C PRO A 439 13.78 -13.64 10.96
N ASP A 440 14.46 -12.92 10.09
CA ASP A 440 14.18 -11.53 9.80
C ASP A 440 12.93 -11.40 8.95
N VAL A 441 11.98 -10.56 9.37
CA VAL A 441 10.80 -10.24 8.56
C VAL A 441 11.17 -9.10 7.61
N VAL A 442 11.19 -9.40 6.32
CA VAL A 442 11.55 -8.43 5.26
C VAL A 442 10.38 -7.49 4.99
N THR A 443 9.20 -8.04 4.81
CA THR A 443 7.96 -7.27 4.66
C THR A 443 6.74 -8.11 5.01
N ILE A 444 5.64 -7.42 5.29
CA ILE A 444 4.31 -7.99 5.44
C ILE A 444 3.42 -7.33 4.39
N ALA A 445 2.82 -8.14 3.52
CA ALA A 445 1.84 -7.72 2.55
C ALA A 445 0.45 -8.23 2.95
N LYS A 446 -0.61 -7.50 2.58
CA LYS A 446 -2.00 -7.96 2.68
C LYS A 446 -2.64 -7.94 1.31
N ASP A 447 -3.32 -9.02 0.95
CA ASP A 447 -4.10 -9.12 -0.27
C ASP A 447 -5.45 -8.39 -0.17
N PRO A 448 -6.27 -8.30 -1.24
CA PRO A 448 -7.58 -7.65 -1.21
C PRO A 448 -8.58 -8.27 -0.22
N GLU A 449 -8.38 -9.52 0.16
CA GLU A 449 -9.23 -10.23 1.13
C GLU A 449 -8.76 -10.01 2.57
N GLY A 450 -7.62 -9.34 2.75
CA GLY A 450 -6.98 -9.08 4.05
C GLY A 450 -6.08 -10.20 4.55
N ASN A 451 -5.88 -11.27 3.76
CA ASN A 451 -4.94 -12.33 4.11
C ASN A 451 -3.50 -11.82 4.04
N VAL A 452 -2.66 -12.31 4.93
CA VAL A 452 -1.26 -11.88 4.99
C VAL A 452 -0.34 -12.77 4.17
N ILE A 453 0.72 -12.13 3.65
CA ILE A 453 1.89 -12.77 3.07
C ILE A 453 3.10 -12.16 3.78
N ILE A 454 3.84 -13.00 4.51
CA ILE A 454 4.97 -12.58 5.33
C ILE A 454 6.24 -13.11 4.68
N PHE A 455 7.12 -12.23 4.23
CA PHE A 455 8.40 -12.58 3.62
C PHE A 455 9.48 -12.59 4.69
N LEU A 456 10.23 -13.67 4.74
CA LEU A 456 11.16 -14.01 5.80
C LEU A 456 12.53 -14.39 5.24
N ALA A 457 13.58 -13.90 5.89
CA ALA A 457 14.95 -14.29 5.62
C ALA A 457 15.56 -14.89 6.89
N LYS A 458 15.93 -16.17 6.86
CA LYS A 458 16.64 -16.82 7.94
C LYS A 458 18.14 -16.79 7.64
N ASN A 459 18.87 -16.04 8.43
CA ASN A 459 20.32 -15.94 8.34
C ASN A 459 20.96 -17.13 9.09
N SER A 460 21.89 -17.80 8.42
CA SER A 460 22.82 -18.77 8.97
C SER A 460 24.24 -18.27 8.75
N PRO A 461 25.27 -18.84 9.39
CA PRO A 461 26.65 -18.41 9.22
C PRO A 461 27.12 -18.37 7.76
N GLU A 462 26.70 -19.33 6.96
CA GLU A 462 27.12 -19.48 5.57
C GLU A 462 26.04 -19.20 4.53
N SER A 463 24.76 -19.10 4.94
CA SER A 463 23.66 -19.01 4.00
C SER A 463 22.50 -18.13 4.51
N ILE A 464 21.68 -17.72 3.57
CA ILE A 464 20.38 -17.11 3.86
C ILE A 464 19.32 -17.99 3.21
N SER A 465 18.37 -18.47 4.01
CA SER A 465 17.19 -19.16 3.52
C SER A 465 16.02 -18.20 3.45
N CYS A 466 15.49 -17.99 2.24
CA CYS A 466 14.38 -17.10 2.00
C CYS A 466 13.09 -17.89 1.80
N PHE A 467 12.02 -17.50 2.47
CA PHE A 467 10.71 -18.10 2.31
C PHE A 467 9.60 -17.08 2.61
N ALA A 468 8.39 -17.38 2.19
CA ALA A 468 7.22 -16.64 2.60
C ALA A 468 6.21 -17.54 3.31
N LEU A 469 5.40 -16.94 4.18
CA LEU A 469 4.25 -17.56 4.81
C LEU A 469 3.00 -16.84 4.29
N ARG A 470 2.19 -17.54 3.50
CA ARG A 470 0.93 -17.03 2.95
C ARG A 470 -0.25 -17.59 3.74
N GLN A 471 -1.13 -16.72 4.18
CA GLN A 471 -2.37 -17.13 4.83
C GLN A 471 -3.37 -17.69 3.80
N VAL A 472 -3.87 -18.89 4.08
CA VAL A 472 -4.97 -19.54 3.35
C VAL A 472 -5.91 -20.14 4.39
N GLY A 473 -6.99 -19.45 4.70
CA GLY A 473 -7.86 -19.80 5.82
C GLY A 473 -7.12 -19.76 7.17
N ASP A 474 -7.13 -20.88 7.89
CA ASP A 474 -6.46 -21.03 9.20
C ASP A 474 -5.01 -21.56 9.11
N LYS A 475 -4.46 -21.63 7.90
CA LYS A 475 -3.09 -22.07 7.64
C LYS A 475 -2.22 -20.96 7.13
N LEU A 476 -0.95 -21.01 7.50
CA LEU A 476 0.13 -20.29 6.82
C LEU A 476 0.85 -21.30 5.92
N GLU A 477 0.66 -21.19 4.62
CA GLU A 477 1.36 -22.02 3.64
C GLU A 477 2.77 -21.46 3.42
N ARG A 478 3.77 -22.33 3.54
CA ARG A 478 5.17 -21.95 3.27
C ARG A 478 5.45 -22.00 1.78
N ILE A 479 6.07 -20.95 1.27
CA ILE A 479 6.57 -20.82 -0.08
C ILE A 479 8.08 -20.63 0.02
N ASP A 480 8.84 -21.61 -0.46
CA ASP A 480 10.28 -21.55 -0.44
C ASP A 480 10.81 -20.80 -1.66
N PHE A 481 11.80 -19.94 -1.43
CA PHE A 481 12.62 -19.33 -2.46
C PHE A 481 13.97 -20.02 -2.49
N ASP A 482 14.66 -19.88 -3.62
CA ASP A 482 15.99 -20.47 -3.74
C ASP A 482 16.95 -19.87 -2.70
N GLN A 483 17.85 -20.72 -2.21
CA GLN A 483 18.82 -20.33 -1.20
C GLN A 483 19.97 -19.56 -1.83
N TRP A 484 20.41 -18.53 -1.11
CA TRP A 484 21.60 -17.78 -1.47
C TRP A 484 22.68 -18.00 -0.41
N TYR A 485 23.87 -18.49 -0.81
CA TYR A 485 25.00 -18.71 0.08
C TYR A 485 25.87 -17.45 0.17
N ARG A 486 26.19 -17.03 1.37
CA ARG A 486 27.21 -16.03 1.68
C ARG A 486 28.39 -16.74 2.29
N TYR A 487 29.54 -16.68 1.66
CA TYR A 487 30.76 -17.13 2.30
C TYR A 487 31.29 -16.02 3.21
N ILE A 488 31.36 -16.31 4.51
CA ILE A 488 32.12 -15.51 5.45
C ILE A 488 33.54 -16.03 5.37
N ASP A 489 34.48 -15.23 4.84
CA ASP A 489 35.90 -15.49 5.03
C ASP A 489 36.20 -15.23 6.53
N ILE A 490 36.25 -16.28 7.31
CA ILE A 490 36.82 -16.27 8.65
C ILE A 490 38.34 -16.31 8.47
N ASN A 491 38.95 -15.14 8.29
CA ASN A 491 40.40 -14.95 8.40
C ASN A 491 40.74 -14.39 9.77
#